data_dfe4048b6b9129cd26618d52d9251af7
#
_entry.id   dfe4048b6b9129cd26618d52d9251af7
#
_cell.length_a   1.000
_cell.length_b   1.000
_cell.length_c   1.000
_cell.angle_alpha   90.00
_cell.angle_beta   90.00
_cell.angle_gamma   90.00
#
_symmetry.space_group_name_H-M   'P 1'
#
loop_
_entity.id
_entity.type
_entity.pdbx_description
1 polymer ?
#
loop_
_entity_poly.entity_id
_entity_poly.type
_entity_poly.pdbx_seq_one_letter_code
_entity_poly.pdbx_strand_id
1 'polypeptide(L)'
;IKDIPGLLTASFSILRAGTEIFPHTGFTDKVIRCHLGLKIPTDCAIIVGEESRGWQEGKCLLFDDTVLHSAYNKSNEDRIVLLLDIERNKQTTKIQ
;
A
#
# COMPACT_ATOMS: atom_id res chain seq x y z
N ILE A 1 3.10 -11.08 12.89
CA ILE A 1 1.99 -10.45 12.15
C ILE A 1 0.67 -10.65 12.89
N LYS A 2 0.39 -11.85 13.35
CA LYS A 2 -0.88 -12.13 14.04
C LYS A 2 -1.08 -11.33 15.33
N ASP A 3 -0.02 -10.70 15.82
CA ASP A 3 -0.09 -9.91 17.04
C ASP A 3 -0.31 -8.42 16.77
N ILE A 4 -0.57 -8.03 15.53
CA ILE A 4 -0.86 -6.64 15.20
C ILE A 4 -2.31 -6.34 15.57
N PRO A 5 -2.55 -5.41 16.51
CA PRO A 5 -3.93 -5.05 16.89
C PRO A 5 -4.70 -4.51 15.70
N GLY A 6 -5.93 -4.98 15.52
CA GLY A 6 -6.80 -4.52 14.44
C GLY A 6 -6.50 -5.09 13.07
N LEU A 7 -5.53 -6.00 12.96
CA LEU A 7 -5.23 -6.62 11.67
C LEU A 7 -6.40 -7.48 11.21
N LEU A 8 -6.92 -7.18 10.02
CA LEU A 8 -8.05 -7.90 9.42
C LEU A 8 -7.58 -8.91 8.37
N THR A 9 -6.69 -8.49 7.48
CA THR A 9 -6.19 -9.37 6.41
C THR A 9 -4.71 -9.10 6.18
N ALA A 10 -4.02 -10.11 5.66
CA ALA A 10 -2.63 -9.98 5.23
C ALA A 10 -2.44 -10.85 4.00
N SER A 11 -1.82 -10.28 2.96
CA SER A 11 -1.55 -11.02 1.72
C SER A 11 -0.37 -10.40 1.01
N PHE A 12 0.25 -11.18 0.12
CA PHE A 12 1.30 -10.64 -0.74
C PHE A 12 0.67 -9.92 -1.92
N SER A 13 1.25 -8.79 -2.30
CA SER A 13 0.87 -8.05 -3.49
C SER A 13 2.09 -7.93 -4.39
N ILE A 14 1.96 -8.43 -5.61
CA ILE A 14 3.04 -8.40 -6.60
C ILE A 14 2.63 -7.47 -7.73
N LEU A 15 3.40 -6.40 -7.92
CA LEU A 15 3.24 -5.53 -9.08
C LEU A 15 4.34 -5.89 -10.07
N ARG A 16 3.95 -6.54 -11.15
CA ARG A 16 4.88 -7.08 -12.14
C ARG A 16 5.70 -5.98 -12.79
N ALA A 17 6.89 -6.36 -13.23
CA ALA A 17 7.77 -5.49 -13.98
C ALA A 17 7.01 -4.88 -15.17
N GLY A 18 7.16 -3.58 -15.37
CA GLY A 18 6.60 -2.88 -16.53
C GLY A 18 5.09 -2.69 -16.50
N THR A 19 4.44 -2.83 -15.36
CA THR A 19 2.99 -2.68 -15.26
C THR A 19 2.59 -1.47 -14.43
N GLU A 20 1.33 -1.06 -14.58
CA GLU A 20 0.77 0.00 -13.76
C GLU A 20 -0.66 -0.34 -13.37
N ILE A 21 -1.07 0.23 -12.25
CA ILE A 21 -2.44 0.13 -11.74
C ILE A 21 -3.09 1.48 -11.95
N PHE A 22 -4.18 1.51 -12.72
CA PHE A 22 -4.89 2.76 -13.01
C PHE A 22 -5.57 3.32 -11.77
N PRO A 23 -5.81 4.63 -11.74
CA PRO A 23 -6.45 5.27 -10.59
C PRO A 23 -7.77 4.62 -10.21
N HIS A 24 -7.94 4.33 -8.94
CA HIS A 24 -9.14 3.72 -8.41
C HIS A 24 -9.27 4.05 -6.92
N THR A 25 -10.42 3.73 -6.33
CA THR A 25 -10.66 3.88 -4.92
C THR A 25 -11.17 2.55 -4.36
N GLY A 26 -10.95 2.34 -3.07
CA GLY A 26 -11.53 1.19 -2.37
C GLY A 26 -12.96 1.45 -1.94
N PHE A 27 -13.59 0.41 -1.40
CA PHE A 27 -15.01 0.43 -1.08
C PHE A 27 -15.34 0.91 0.33
N THR A 28 -14.39 0.95 1.23
CA THR A 28 -14.69 1.17 2.64
C THR A 28 -13.65 2.06 3.29
N ASP A 29 -14.12 2.96 4.16
CA ASP A 29 -13.26 3.78 5.00
C ASP A 29 -12.96 3.12 6.35
N LYS A 30 -13.35 1.86 6.52
CA LYS A 30 -13.17 1.14 7.79
C LYS A 30 -11.79 0.55 7.98
N VAL A 31 -10.95 0.64 6.96
CA VAL A 31 -9.60 0.10 7.03
C VAL A 31 -8.58 1.17 6.64
N ILE A 32 -7.40 1.04 7.22
CA ILE A 32 -6.18 1.72 6.73
C ILE A 32 -5.36 0.65 6.04
N ARG A 33 -4.88 0.95 4.85
CA ARG A 33 -4.06 0.04 4.08
C ARG A 33 -2.60 0.26 4.40
N CYS A 34 -1.90 -0.81 4.74
CA CYS A 34 -0.47 -0.77 5.03
C CYS A 34 0.26 -1.65 4.02
N HIS A 35 1.26 -1.07 3.36
CA HIS A 35 2.15 -1.82 2.48
C HIS A 35 3.51 -1.95 3.15
N LEU A 36 3.88 -3.16 3.56
CA LEU A 36 5.23 -3.42 4.07
C LEU A 36 6.12 -3.84 2.91
N GLY A 37 7.14 -3.04 2.63
CA GLY A 37 8.04 -3.31 1.51
C GLY A 37 8.88 -4.56 1.74
N LEU A 38 8.83 -5.50 0.79
CA LEU A 38 9.63 -6.72 0.83
C LEU A 38 10.70 -6.72 -0.26
N LYS A 39 10.31 -6.42 -1.49
CA LYS A 39 11.23 -6.24 -2.61
C LYS A 39 10.78 -5.02 -3.39
N ILE A 40 11.58 -3.97 -3.33
CA ILE A 40 11.22 -2.69 -3.94
C ILE A 40 12.29 -2.31 -4.96
N PRO A 41 12.07 -2.60 -6.24
CA PRO A 41 13.01 -2.16 -7.27
C PRO A 41 12.95 -0.65 -7.45
N THR A 42 13.90 -0.11 -8.19
CA THR A 42 13.88 1.31 -8.54
C THR A 42 12.73 1.58 -9.50
N ASP A 43 12.33 2.84 -9.61
CA ASP A 43 11.33 3.30 -10.58
C ASP A 43 9.96 2.67 -10.39
N CYS A 44 9.53 2.56 -9.14
CA CYS A 44 8.15 2.25 -8.81
C CYS A 44 7.66 3.17 -7.70
N ALA A 45 6.37 3.49 -7.76
CA ALA A 45 5.76 4.36 -6.77
C ALA A 45 4.25 4.16 -6.75
N ILE A 46 3.65 4.67 -5.67
CA ILE A 46 2.21 4.78 -5.53
C ILE A 46 1.87 6.28 -5.48
N ILE A 47 0.80 6.67 -6.15
CA ILE A 47 0.30 8.04 -6.10
C ILE A 47 -1.02 7.99 -5.34
N VAL A 48 -1.08 8.68 -4.19
CA VAL A 48 -2.27 8.74 -3.35
C VAL A 48 -2.77 10.18 -3.39
N GLY A 49 -3.95 10.39 -3.96
CA GLY A 49 -4.42 11.72 -4.28
C GLY A 49 -3.47 12.36 -5.27
N GLU A 50 -2.80 13.43 -4.86
CA GLU A 50 -1.81 14.12 -5.70
C GLU A 50 -0.37 13.86 -5.25
N GLU A 51 -0.18 13.01 -4.23
CA GLU A 51 1.12 12.78 -3.64
C GLU A 51 1.74 11.49 -4.14
N SER A 52 2.93 11.58 -4.75
CA SER A 52 3.70 10.43 -5.16
C SER A 52 4.54 9.95 -3.97
N ARG A 53 4.46 8.66 -3.67
CA ARG A 53 5.13 8.06 -2.52
C ARG A 53 5.86 6.80 -2.96
N GLY A 54 7.07 6.62 -2.44
CA GLY A 54 7.85 5.41 -2.72
C GLY A 54 7.74 4.41 -1.59
N TRP A 55 7.71 3.13 -1.94
CA TRP A 55 7.86 2.07 -0.96
C TRP A 55 9.34 1.93 -0.59
N GLN A 56 9.60 1.40 0.60
CA GLN A 56 10.96 1.09 1.05
C GLN A 56 10.95 -0.29 1.71
N GLU A 57 11.98 -1.06 1.44
CA GLU A 57 12.11 -2.38 2.05
C GLU A 57 12.20 -2.27 3.56
N GLY A 58 11.41 -3.11 4.25
CA GLY A 58 11.36 -3.12 5.70
C GLY A 58 10.52 -2.03 6.34
N LYS A 59 9.89 -1.16 5.55
CA LYS A 59 9.09 -0.06 6.07
C LYS A 59 7.65 -0.15 5.62
N CYS A 60 6.74 0.34 6.48
CA CYS A 60 5.32 0.38 6.19
C CYS A 60 4.94 1.72 5.58
N LEU A 61 4.20 1.66 4.50
CA LEU A 61 3.58 2.83 3.88
C LEU A 61 2.08 2.72 4.15
N LEU A 62 1.53 3.73 4.81
CA LEU A 62 0.11 3.74 5.21
C LEU A 62 -0.66 4.72 4.34
N PHE A 63 -1.86 4.33 3.93
CA PHE A 63 -2.75 5.25 3.23
C PHE A 63 -4.20 4.83 3.40
N ASP A 64 -5.09 5.80 3.16
CA ASP A 64 -6.53 5.59 3.18
C ASP A 64 -6.95 5.08 1.81
N ASP A 65 -7.50 3.87 1.77
CA ASP A 65 -7.86 3.20 0.52
C ASP A 65 -9.01 3.90 -0.22
N THR A 66 -9.77 4.77 0.46
CA THR A 66 -10.85 5.54 -0.19
C THR A 66 -10.34 6.75 -0.97
N VAL A 67 -9.10 7.17 -0.74
CA VAL A 67 -8.50 8.23 -1.54
C VAL A 67 -8.08 7.65 -2.88
N LEU A 68 -8.35 8.39 -3.97
CA LEU A 68 -7.96 7.94 -5.31
C LEU A 68 -6.47 7.65 -5.35
N HIS A 69 -6.11 6.47 -5.80
CA HIS A 69 -4.70 6.07 -5.85
C HIS A 69 -4.40 5.23 -7.08
N SER A 70 -3.15 5.28 -7.49
CA SER A 70 -2.63 4.52 -8.63
C SER A 70 -1.20 4.11 -8.31
N ALA A 71 -0.63 3.24 -9.13
CA ALA A 71 0.73 2.78 -8.90
C ALA A 71 1.38 2.41 -10.22
N TYR A 72 2.71 2.41 -10.24
CA TYR A 72 3.46 1.94 -11.40
C TYR A 72 4.73 1.22 -10.97
N ASN A 73 5.17 0.33 -11.84
CA ASN A 73 6.47 -0.32 -11.74
C ASN A 73 7.10 -0.29 -13.13
N LYS A 74 7.98 0.67 -13.35
CA LYS A 74 8.67 0.84 -14.64
C LYS A 74 10.01 0.13 -14.69
N SER A 75 10.32 -0.65 -13.66
CA SER A 75 11.55 -1.42 -13.61
C SER A 75 11.41 -2.75 -14.36
N ASN A 76 12.49 -3.50 -14.41
CA ASN A 76 12.48 -4.85 -14.99
C ASN A 76 12.40 -5.96 -13.94
N GLU A 77 12.02 -5.61 -12.72
CA GLU A 77 11.84 -6.56 -11.63
C GLU A 77 10.48 -6.37 -10.97
N ASP A 78 9.94 -7.43 -10.40
CA ASP A 78 8.66 -7.36 -9.71
C ASP A 78 8.80 -6.64 -8.37
N ARG A 79 7.81 -5.79 -8.03
CA ARG A 79 7.71 -5.17 -6.71
C ARG A 79 6.84 -6.07 -5.83
N ILE A 80 7.32 -6.39 -4.64
CA ILE A 80 6.59 -7.25 -3.70
C ILE A 80 6.42 -6.49 -2.39
N VAL A 81 5.17 -6.39 -1.93
CA VAL A 81 4.85 -5.86 -0.61
C VAL A 81 3.94 -6.85 0.11
N LEU A 82 3.98 -6.81 1.42
CA LEU A 82 2.97 -7.46 2.25
C LEU A 82 1.86 -6.44 2.48
N LEU A 83 0.68 -6.76 2.01
CA LEU A 83 -0.48 -5.88 2.07
C LEU A 83 -1.28 -6.22 3.30
N LEU A 84 -1.43 -5.24 4.19
CA LEU A 84 -2.14 -5.41 5.45
C LEU A 84 -3.33 -4.46 5.48
N ASP A 85 -4.50 -4.99 5.81
CA ASP A 85 -5.68 -4.18 6.07
C ASP A 85 -5.86 -4.12 7.58
N ILE A 86 -5.80 -2.92 8.12
CA ILE A 86 -5.87 -2.67 9.57
C ILE A 86 -7.17 -1.92 9.85
N GLU A 87 -7.90 -2.38 10.85
CA GLU A 87 -9.15 -1.74 11.23
C GLU A 87 -8.93 -0.27 11.58
N ARG A 88 -9.70 0.60 10.93
CA ARG A 88 -9.66 2.03 11.24
C ARG A 88 -10.46 2.28 12.50
N ASN A 89 -9.85 3.01 13.43
CA ASN A 89 -10.52 3.46 14.65
C ASN A 89 -10.03 4.87 14.97
N LYS A 90 -10.43 5.40 16.14
CA LYS A 90 -10.07 6.77 16.49
C LYS A 90 -8.56 7.00 16.56
N GLN A 91 -7.78 6.00 16.94
CA GLN A 91 -6.33 6.14 16.98
C GLN A 91 -5.73 6.15 15.58
N THR A 92 -6.24 5.28 14.69
CA THR A 92 -5.70 5.17 13.33
C THR A 92 -6.03 6.37 12.47
N THR A 93 -7.08 7.13 12.78
CA THR A 93 -7.41 8.33 12.00
C THR A 93 -6.33 9.40 12.10
N LYS A 94 -5.44 9.30 13.07
CA LYS A 94 -4.32 10.24 13.20
C LYS A 94 -3.13 9.87 12.32
N ILE A 95 -3.17 8.73 11.68
CA ILE A 95 -2.11 8.24 10.80
C ILE A 95 -2.49 8.61 9.37
N GLN A 96 -1.95 9.66 8.87
CA GLN A 96 -2.30 10.12 7.52
C GLN A 96 -1.06 10.41 6.71
#